data_c5ef30cd0ab501b2fe928dabffaa1d7a
#
_entry.id   c5ef30cd0ab501b2fe928dabffaa1d7a
#
_cell.length_a   1.000
_cell.length_b   1.000
_cell.length_c   1.000
_cell.angle_alpha   90.00
_cell.angle_beta   90.00
_cell.angle_gamma   90.00
#
_symmetry.space_group_name_H-M   'P 1'
#
loop_
_entity.id
_entity.type
_entity.pdbx_description
1 polymer ?
#
loop_
_entity_poly.entity_id
_entity_poly.type
_entity_poly.pdbx_seq_one_letter_code
_entity_poly.pdbx_strand_id
1 'polypeptide(L)'
;FRRSWLDALSAPGLAIYNKIQKKNGEKFSARYAFTDLNLKVNHHINDRSQAYVNFYFGQDFLKGGSSEFSVGDDITPFENKDFGKMRWGNIALSSGWSYVFNNKMFGTVTLAYSHYQSKLKQETSQYYGTEGDKDYSSRFIETSTRNGINDFGVHANFDYIPTPAHHIRYGTDYLYHRFSPEYIEEKTSENLSPTKRTTGDERLSANELAVFAEDDWAISSIVRVNAGLRLNMYNIQKKTYVSLDPRLSVRFLLTRNLSLKTSYAQMNQYVHQISESYMSLPTDMWMPVSKKLKPLESDQVSVGAYYNLHKDYSFSVEGYHKWMNHLLDYKDGYNFLPSFVGWEEKLAAGKGWAYGAEFIARKETGRITGWIGYGLMWSDRQFDEINNGKRFPAKYDNRHKLNIVANWKINEKLELTGSWTFMTGNRVTVAFENYEDLGLTPVPPLLPEGGLDYFTERNNVRLPAYHRLDLGINIYRPKKNGHLGIWNISVYNAYCQMNPITIHKRSWINYSHYFETLSLLPIIPSISYTYKF
;
A
#
# COMPACT_ATOMS: atom_id res chain seq x y z
N PHE A 1 -18.96 -5.70 -10.60
CA PHE A 1 -19.00 -6.27 -9.25
C PHE A 1 -18.03 -7.44 -9.14
N ARG A 2 -17.27 -7.48 -8.03
CA ARG A 2 -16.26 -8.51 -7.78
C ARG A 2 -16.24 -8.86 -6.29
N ARG A 3 -16.20 -10.15 -5.96
CA ARG A 3 -16.05 -10.65 -4.59
C ARG A 3 -15.03 -11.79 -4.57
N SER A 4 -14.20 -11.85 -3.53
CA SER A 4 -13.33 -13.01 -3.31
C SER A 4 -14.10 -14.15 -2.61
N TRP A 5 -13.67 -15.38 -2.88
CA TRP A 5 -14.17 -16.61 -2.25
C TRP A 5 -13.09 -17.28 -1.41
N LEU A 6 -12.02 -16.56 -1.07
CA LEU A 6 -10.89 -17.10 -0.32
C LEU A 6 -11.30 -17.63 1.05
N ASP A 7 -12.24 -16.96 1.70
CA ASP A 7 -12.81 -17.40 2.97
C ASP A 7 -13.56 -18.74 2.87
N ALA A 8 -14.26 -18.99 1.78
CA ALA A 8 -14.97 -20.24 1.54
C ALA A 8 -14.01 -21.38 1.14
N LEU A 9 -12.98 -21.06 0.35
CA LEU A 9 -12.00 -22.05 -0.11
C LEU A 9 -11.05 -22.52 1.00
N SER A 10 -10.70 -21.63 1.94
CA SER A 10 -9.82 -21.96 3.07
C SER A 10 -10.53 -22.67 4.23
N ALA A 11 -11.85 -22.55 4.34
CA ALA A 11 -12.62 -23.09 5.46
C ALA A 11 -12.49 -24.61 5.65
N PRO A 12 -12.51 -25.47 4.62
CA PRO A 12 -12.33 -26.91 4.80
C PRO A 12 -10.96 -27.29 5.35
N GLY A 13 -9.89 -26.66 4.82
CA GLY A 13 -8.52 -26.88 5.30
C GLY A 13 -8.34 -26.47 6.76
N LEU A 14 -8.89 -25.33 7.13
CA LEU A 14 -8.85 -24.84 8.51
C LEU A 14 -9.67 -25.74 9.46
N ALA A 15 -10.79 -26.28 9.01
CA ALA A 15 -11.59 -27.23 9.79
C ALA A 15 -10.83 -28.55 10.08
N ILE A 16 -10.09 -29.08 9.10
CA ILE A 16 -9.24 -30.26 9.27
C ILE A 16 -8.09 -29.95 10.25
N TYR A 17 -7.40 -28.81 10.05
CA TYR A 17 -6.33 -28.38 10.94
C TYR A 17 -6.81 -28.26 12.39
N ASN A 18 -7.93 -27.58 12.63
CA ASN A 18 -8.51 -27.42 13.96
C ASN A 18 -8.95 -28.75 14.59
N LYS A 19 -9.38 -29.74 13.80
CA LYS A 19 -9.71 -31.07 14.31
C LYS A 19 -8.47 -31.80 14.87
N ILE A 20 -7.31 -31.57 14.25
CA ILE A 20 -6.02 -32.10 14.71
C ILE A 20 -5.57 -31.37 15.97
N GLN A 21 -5.54 -30.04 15.94
CA GLN A 21 -5.05 -29.20 17.04
C GLN A 21 -5.95 -29.20 18.29
N LYS A 22 -7.21 -29.58 18.15
CA LYS A 22 -8.12 -29.73 19.30
C LYS A 22 -7.57 -30.70 20.38
N LYS A 23 -6.79 -31.69 19.96
CA LYS A 23 -6.14 -32.63 20.90
C LYS A 23 -5.06 -31.94 21.75
N ASN A 24 -4.49 -30.83 21.24
CA ASN A 24 -3.47 -30.04 21.94
C ASN A 24 -4.09 -28.86 22.71
N GLY A 25 -5.42 -28.78 22.80
CA GLY A 25 -6.10 -27.67 23.45
C GLY A 25 -6.09 -26.35 22.63
N GLU A 26 -5.88 -26.43 21.31
CA GLU A 26 -5.74 -25.25 20.46
C GLU A 26 -6.82 -25.21 19.37
N LYS A 27 -7.21 -24.01 19.00
CA LYS A 27 -8.08 -23.74 17.86
C LYS A 27 -7.70 -22.44 17.17
N PHE A 28 -7.61 -22.46 15.85
CA PHE A 28 -7.28 -21.31 15.02
C PHE A 28 -8.44 -20.85 14.16
N SER A 29 -8.49 -19.57 13.88
CA SER A 29 -9.48 -18.97 12.99
C SER A 29 -8.77 -18.00 12.05
N ALA A 30 -9.03 -18.11 10.75
CA ALA A 30 -8.56 -17.20 9.74
C ALA A 30 -9.64 -17.03 8.67
N ARG A 31 -9.95 -15.80 8.33
CA ARG A 31 -10.93 -15.46 7.28
C ARG A 31 -10.54 -14.17 6.60
N TYR A 32 -10.46 -14.18 5.28
CA TYR A 32 -10.24 -12.99 4.46
C TYR A 32 -11.27 -12.95 3.32
N ALA A 33 -11.87 -11.80 3.10
CA ALA A 33 -12.77 -11.57 1.98
C ALA A 33 -12.66 -10.10 1.52
N PHE A 34 -12.84 -9.87 0.22
CA PHE A 34 -12.99 -8.54 -0.34
C PHE A 34 -14.20 -8.43 -1.25
N THR A 35 -14.69 -7.22 -1.43
CA THR A 35 -15.81 -6.89 -2.31
C THR A 35 -15.51 -5.59 -3.02
N ASP A 36 -15.65 -5.55 -4.35
CA ASP A 36 -15.49 -4.37 -5.19
C ASP A 36 -16.70 -4.15 -6.09
N LEU A 37 -17.10 -2.90 -6.23
CA LEU A 37 -18.10 -2.46 -7.20
C LEU A 37 -17.59 -1.22 -7.93
N ASN A 38 -17.57 -1.28 -9.25
CA ASN A 38 -17.23 -0.17 -10.12
C ASN A 38 -18.41 0.10 -11.05
N LEU A 39 -18.85 1.34 -11.12
CA LEU A 39 -19.86 1.82 -12.05
C LEU A 39 -19.34 3.04 -12.77
N LYS A 40 -19.53 3.11 -14.07
CA LYS A 40 -19.22 4.26 -14.90
C LYS A 40 -20.32 4.52 -15.89
N VAL A 41 -20.82 5.74 -15.90
CA VAL A 41 -21.80 6.23 -16.87
C VAL A 41 -21.20 7.41 -17.58
N ASN A 42 -21.21 7.39 -18.92
CA ASN A 42 -20.83 8.50 -19.77
C ASN A 42 -22.04 8.93 -20.59
N HIS A 43 -22.26 10.21 -20.73
CA HIS A 43 -23.34 10.78 -21.50
C HIS A 43 -22.81 11.87 -22.43
N HIS A 44 -22.98 11.68 -23.73
CA HIS A 44 -22.72 12.70 -24.74
C HIS A 44 -23.92 13.62 -24.84
N ILE A 45 -23.78 14.86 -24.37
CA ILE A 45 -24.84 15.86 -24.40
C ILE A 45 -24.97 16.40 -25.82
N ASN A 46 -23.85 16.70 -26.45
CA ASN A 46 -23.70 17.10 -27.86
C ASN A 46 -22.24 16.92 -28.30
N ASP A 47 -21.91 17.29 -29.55
CA ASP A 47 -20.55 17.10 -30.13
C ASP A 47 -19.42 17.84 -29.38
N ARG A 48 -19.75 18.79 -28.53
CA ARG A 48 -18.79 19.57 -27.73
C ARG A 48 -18.84 19.31 -26.25
N SER A 49 -19.86 18.57 -25.78
CA SER A 49 -20.15 18.45 -24.36
C SER A 49 -20.39 16.99 -23.95
N GLN A 50 -19.62 16.54 -22.99
CA GLN A 50 -19.74 15.20 -22.41
C GLN A 50 -19.74 15.29 -20.88
N ALA A 51 -20.62 14.54 -20.25
CA ALA A 51 -20.65 14.36 -18.80
C ALA A 51 -20.38 12.90 -18.43
N TYR A 52 -19.82 12.68 -17.26
CA TYR A 52 -19.63 11.34 -16.72
C TYR A 52 -19.89 11.29 -15.22
N VAL A 53 -20.26 10.12 -14.75
CA VAL A 53 -20.31 9.78 -13.32
C VAL A 53 -19.59 8.47 -13.12
N ASN A 54 -18.65 8.43 -12.16
CA ASN A 54 -17.97 7.22 -11.73
C ASN A 54 -18.29 6.98 -10.25
N PHE A 55 -18.54 5.73 -9.91
CA PHE A 55 -18.72 5.28 -8.55
C PHE A 55 -17.84 4.06 -8.31
N TYR A 56 -17.13 4.08 -7.19
CA TYR A 56 -16.34 2.95 -6.68
C TYR A 56 -16.72 2.66 -5.24
N PHE A 57 -16.88 1.39 -4.93
CA PHE A 57 -16.96 0.87 -3.58
C PHE A 57 -16.03 -0.34 -3.47
N GLY A 58 -15.14 -0.32 -2.47
CA GLY A 58 -14.26 -1.45 -2.16
C GLY A 58 -14.20 -1.67 -0.66
N GLN A 59 -14.33 -2.91 -0.21
CA GLN A 59 -14.21 -3.28 1.19
C GLN A 59 -13.49 -4.61 1.34
N ASP A 60 -12.51 -4.62 2.25
CA ASP A 60 -11.76 -5.78 2.69
C ASP A 60 -12.09 -6.11 4.14
N PHE A 61 -12.03 -7.38 4.45
CA PHE A 61 -12.26 -7.91 5.78
C PHE A 61 -11.25 -9.01 6.08
N LEU A 62 -10.52 -8.87 7.20
CA LEU A 62 -9.61 -9.86 7.73
C LEU A 62 -10.02 -10.18 9.18
N LYS A 63 -10.13 -11.46 9.50
CA LYS A 63 -10.27 -11.95 10.88
C LYS A 63 -9.26 -13.06 11.07
N GLY A 64 -8.54 -13.02 12.20
CA GLY A 64 -7.62 -14.07 12.58
C GLY A 64 -7.51 -14.16 14.09
N GLY A 65 -7.09 -15.32 14.60
CA GLY A 65 -6.85 -15.49 16.02
C GLY A 65 -6.78 -16.94 16.42
N SER A 66 -6.43 -17.14 17.68
CA SER A 66 -6.30 -18.44 18.32
C SER A 66 -7.10 -18.50 19.61
N SER A 67 -7.43 -19.68 20.03
CA SER A 67 -7.86 -19.97 21.40
C SER A 67 -7.13 -21.18 21.92
N GLU A 68 -6.71 -21.12 23.16
CA GLU A 68 -6.14 -22.19 23.95
C GLU A 68 -7.10 -22.54 25.07
N PHE A 69 -7.24 -23.82 25.40
CA PHE A 69 -8.14 -24.28 26.43
C PHE A 69 -7.58 -25.56 27.12
N SER A 70 -7.97 -25.75 28.35
CA SER A 70 -7.58 -26.95 29.12
C SER A 70 -8.06 -28.22 28.44
N VAL A 71 -7.22 -29.27 28.48
CA VAL A 71 -7.52 -30.61 27.97
C VAL A 71 -7.25 -31.63 29.10
N GLY A 72 -8.28 -32.41 29.47
CA GLY A 72 -8.23 -33.42 30.54
C GLY A 72 -9.16 -33.09 31.71
N ASP A 73 -9.64 -34.13 32.41
CA ASP A 73 -10.65 -34.02 33.45
C ASP A 73 -10.09 -33.53 34.80
N ASP A 74 -8.78 -33.66 35.01
CA ASP A 74 -8.10 -33.32 36.29
C ASP A 74 -7.39 -31.95 36.25
N ILE A 75 -7.60 -31.14 35.19
CA ILE A 75 -6.93 -29.86 35.03
C ILE A 75 -7.91 -28.72 35.31
N THR A 76 -7.50 -27.71 36.08
CA THR A 76 -8.30 -26.49 36.29
C THR A 76 -8.73 -25.94 34.95
N PRO A 77 -10.03 -25.75 34.71
CA PRO A 77 -10.50 -25.18 33.44
C PRO A 77 -9.86 -23.84 33.15
N PHE A 78 -9.27 -23.68 31.99
CA PHE A 78 -8.85 -22.37 31.48
C PHE A 78 -9.21 -22.23 30.02
N GLU A 79 -9.42 -21.02 29.60
CA GLU A 79 -9.57 -20.65 28.19
C GLU A 79 -8.93 -19.29 27.94
N ASN A 80 -8.03 -19.21 26.97
CA ASN A 80 -7.44 -17.98 26.47
C ASN A 80 -7.82 -17.81 25.00
N LYS A 81 -8.35 -16.62 24.64
CA LYS A 81 -8.76 -16.29 23.28
C LYS A 81 -8.15 -14.96 22.87
N ASP A 82 -7.45 -14.96 21.75
CA ASP A 82 -6.90 -13.78 21.11
C ASP A 82 -7.41 -13.68 19.67
N PHE A 83 -8.17 -12.64 19.38
CA PHE A 83 -8.74 -12.41 18.06
C PHE A 83 -8.46 -11.00 17.57
N GLY A 84 -8.00 -10.93 16.30
CA GLY A 84 -7.92 -9.70 15.54
C GLY A 84 -8.96 -9.66 14.42
N LYS A 85 -9.64 -8.54 14.29
CA LYS A 85 -10.58 -8.28 13.19
C LYS A 85 -10.26 -6.93 12.58
N MET A 86 -9.93 -6.92 11.30
CA MET A 86 -9.64 -5.72 10.54
C MET A 86 -10.64 -5.56 9.39
N ARG A 87 -11.14 -4.35 9.23
CA ARG A 87 -11.97 -3.96 8.09
C ARG A 87 -11.49 -2.64 7.57
N TRP A 88 -11.23 -2.58 6.26
CA TRP A 88 -10.85 -1.33 5.60
C TRP A 88 -11.53 -1.24 4.24
N GLY A 89 -11.65 -0.03 3.74
CA GLY A 89 -12.28 0.15 2.44
C GLY A 89 -12.43 1.60 2.04
N ASN A 90 -12.89 1.77 0.80
CA ASN A 90 -13.06 3.05 0.15
C ASN A 90 -14.43 3.16 -0.50
N ILE A 91 -14.97 4.36 -0.48
CA ILE A 91 -16.06 4.81 -1.35
C ILE A 91 -15.51 6.00 -2.12
N ALA A 92 -15.70 6.03 -3.43
CA ALA A 92 -15.38 7.19 -4.25
C ALA A 92 -16.50 7.47 -5.25
N LEU A 93 -16.86 8.72 -5.34
CA LEU A 93 -17.85 9.23 -6.31
C LEU A 93 -17.21 10.40 -7.03
N SER A 94 -17.22 10.41 -8.36
CA SER A 94 -16.82 11.57 -9.14
C SER A 94 -17.82 11.84 -10.26
N SER A 95 -18.08 13.11 -10.49
CA SER A 95 -18.87 13.62 -11.62
C SER A 95 -18.04 14.63 -12.36
N GLY A 96 -17.92 14.49 -13.65
CA GLY A 96 -17.14 15.39 -14.49
C GLY A 96 -17.93 15.84 -15.70
N TRP A 97 -17.64 17.05 -16.11
CA TRP A 97 -18.14 17.68 -17.31
C TRP A 97 -16.97 18.18 -18.15
N SER A 98 -16.90 17.74 -19.40
CA SER A 98 -15.89 18.13 -20.37
C SER A 98 -16.54 18.93 -21.47
N TYR A 99 -15.89 20.01 -21.89
CA TYR A 99 -16.41 20.92 -22.91
C TYR A 99 -15.31 21.37 -23.88
N VAL A 100 -15.61 21.25 -25.17
CA VAL A 100 -14.77 21.76 -26.28
C VAL A 100 -15.23 23.18 -26.61
N PHE A 101 -14.49 24.21 -26.16
CA PHE A 101 -14.81 25.61 -26.40
C PHE A 101 -14.65 25.96 -27.88
N ASN A 102 -13.54 25.51 -28.45
CA ASN A 102 -13.21 25.68 -29.88
C ASN A 102 -12.11 24.66 -30.26
N ASN A 103 -11.61 24.71 -31.50
CA ASN A 103 -10.59 23.81 -32.03
C ASN A 103 -9.23 23.89 -31.31
N LYS A 104 -9.04 24.87 -30.42
CA LYS A 104 -7.78 25.10 -29.69
C LYS A 104 -7.93 24.97 -28.17
N MET A 105 -9.14 24.93 -27.66
CA MET A 105 -9.38 24.96 -26.22
C MET A 105 -10.42 23.92 -25.78
N PHE A 106 -10.04 23.14 -24.81
CA PHE A 106 -10.83 22.11 -24.16
C PHE A 106 -10.71 22.26 -22.65
N GLY A 107 -11.77 21.95 -21.90
CA GLY A 107 -11.73 22.02 -20.45
C GLY A 107 -12.56 20.91 -19.81
N THR A 108 -12.17 20.55 -18.61
CA THR A 108 -12.87 19.56 -17.77
C THR A 108 -13.00 20.09 -16.35
N VAL A 109 -14.22 20.04 -15.81
CA VAL A 109 -14.48 20.27 -14.39
C VAL A 109 -14.94 18.96 -13.77
N THR A 110 -14.32 18.58 -12.64
CA THR A 110 -14.64 17.36 -11.91
C THR A 110 -14.96 17.69 -10.47
N LEU A 111 -16.07 17.17 -9.98
CA LEU A 111 -16.43 17.11 -8.56
C LEU A 111 -16.10 15.70 -8.06
N ALA A 112 -15.43 15.59 -6.92
CA ALA A 112 -15.02 14.33 -6.35
C ALA A 112 -15.38 14.25 -4.87
N TYR A 113 -15.80 13.08 -4.45
CA TYR A 113 -15.93 12.71 -3.04
C TYR A 113 -15.23 11.37 -2.82
N SER A 114 -14.43 11.28 -1.78
CA SER A 114 -13.87 10.01 -1.33
C SER A 114 -14.00 9.84 0.17
N HIS A 115 -14.19 8.59 0.58
CA HIS A 115 -14.20 8.16 1.98
C HIS A 115 -13.34 6.92 2.11
N TYR A 116 -12.31 7.00 2.95
CA TYR A 116 -11.52 5.86 3.41
C TYR A 116 -11.73 5.63 4.88
N GLN A 117 -11.87 4.38 5.30
CA GLN A 117 -11.87 4.00 6.70
C GLN A 117 -11.14 2.68 6.91
N SER A 118 -10.29 2.62 7.94
CA SER A 118 -9.73 1.40 8.50
C SER A 118 -10.17 1.27 9.95
N LYS A 119 -10.57 0.04 10.33
CA LYS A 119 -10.94 -0.31 11.70
C LYS A 119 -10.28 -1.62 12.08
N LEU A 120 -9.42 -1.55 13.10
CA LEU A 120 -8.82 -2.72 13.76
C LEU A 120 -9.52 -2.94 15.10
N LYS A 121 -9.93 -4.16 15.38
CA LYS A 121 -10.48 -4.59 16.65
C LYS A 121 -9.68 -5.79 17.14
N GLN A 122 -9.17 -5.71 18.35
CA GLN A 122 -8.48 -6.78 19.04
C GLN A 122 -9.27 -7.17 20.28
N GLU A 123 -9.43 -8.46 20.50
CA GLU A 123 -10.16 -9.03 21.62
C GLU A 123 -9.27 -10.08 22.29
N THR A 124 -8.97 -9.90 23.57
CA THR A 124 -8.33 -10.89 24.41
C THR A 124 -9.28 -11.25 25.53
N SER A 125 -9.55 -12.56 25.70
CA SER A 125 -10.39 -13.09 26.76
C SER A 125 -9.66 -14.20 27.47
N GLN A 126 -9.55 -14.11 28.78
CA GLN A 126 -8.90 -15.09 29.64
C GLN A 126 -9.89 -15.53 30.73
N TYR A 127 -10.07 -16.83 30.88
CA TYR A 127 -10.93 -17.44 31.87
C TYR A 127 -10.14 -18.50 32.63
N TYR A 128 -10.25 -18.49 33.96
CA TYR A 128 -9.61 -19.46 34.85
C TYR A 128 -10.64 -19.95 35.86
N GLY A 129 -10.72 -21.27 36.04
CA GLY A 129 -11.71 -21.87 36.94
C GLY A 129 -13.11 -21.96 36.32
N THR A 130 -14.07 -22.45 37.11
CA THR A 130 -15.48 -22.54 36.70
C THR A 130 -16.25 -21.36 37.32
N GLU A 131 -17.13 -20.75 36.54
CA GLU A 131 -17.97 -19.64 37.02
C GLU A 131 -18.78 -20.07 38.25
N GLY A 132 -18.62 -19.32 39.35
CA GLY A 132 -19.20 -19.64 40.65
C GLY A 132 -18.22 -20.23 41.68
N ASP A 133 -17.04 -20.68 41.28
CA ASP A 133 -15.99 -21.15 42.18
C ASP A 133 -15.22 -19.96 42.80
N LYS A 134 -14.64 -20.18 44.00
CA LYS A 134 -13.87 -19.12 44.71
C LYS A 134 -12.63 -18.68 43.94
N ASP A 135 -12.07 -19.55 43.13
CA ASP A 135 -10.85 -19.31 42.35
C ASP A 135 -11.15 -18.90 40.91
N TYR A 136 -12.42 -18.61 40.59
CA TYR A 136 -12.80 -18.12 39.26
C TYR A 136 -12.25 -16.71 39.02
N SER A 137 -11.56 -16.56 37.90
CA SER A 137 -11.15 -15.26 37.41
C SER A 137 -11.45 -15.12 35.91
N SER A 138 -11.90 -13.95 35.51
CA SER A 138 -12.13 -13.62 34.11
C SER A 138 -11.57 -12.25 33.79
N ARG A 139 -10.88 -12.16 32.66
CA ARG A 139 -10.36 -10.92 32.12
C ARG A 139 -10.76 -10.81 30.65
N PHE A 140 -11.36 -9.70 30.31
CA PHE A 140 -11.71 -9.37 28.94
C PHE A 140 -11.15 -8.00 28.58
N ILE A 141 -10.46 -7.91 27.45
CA ILE A 141 -9.95 -6.67 26.89
C ILE A 141 -10.38 -6.60 25.43
N GLU A 142 -11.09 -5.55 25.07
CA GLU A 142 -11.43 -5.23 23.69
C GLU A 142 -10.86 -3.87 23.34
N THR A 143 -9.96 -3.82 22.37
CA THR A 143 -9.43 -2.57 21.84
C THR A 143 -9.86 -2.37 20.39
N SER A 144 -10.43 -1.21 20.09
CA SER A 144 -10.86 -0.84 18.74
C SER A 144 -10.19 0.46 18.31
N THR A 145 -9.37 0.37 17.26
CA THR A 145 -8.73 1.53 16.61
C THR A 145 -9.42 1.85 15.30
N ARG A 146 -9.60 3.12 15.03
CA ARG A 146 -10.16 3.61 13.77
C ARG A 146 -9.31 4.73 13.21
N ASN A 147 -9.04 4.67 11.89
CA ASN A 147 -8.41 5.72 11.10
C ASN A 147 -9.28 5.98 9.87
N GLY A 148 -9.40 7.24 9.43
CA GLY A 148 -10.23 7.56 8.27
C GLY A 148 -10.00 8.96 7.70
N ILE A 149 -10.37 9.10 6.43
CA ILE A 149 -10.31 10.36 5.67
C ILE A 149 -11.59 10.50 4.86
N ASN A 150 -12.14 11.71 4.84
CA ASN A 150 -13.18 12.11 3.90
C ASN A 150 -12.67 13.31 3.11
N ASP A 151 -12.73 13.22 1.79
CA ASP A 151 -12.28 14.28 0.88
C ASP A 151 -13.42 14.75 -0.01
N PHE A 152 -13.53 16.06 -0.17
CA PHE A 152 -14.39 16.70 -1.15
C PHE A 152 -13.51 17.55 -2.07
N GLY A 153 -13.54 17.28 -3.37
CA GLY A 153 -12.66 17.91 -4.33
C GLY A 153 -13.41 18.58 -5.47
N VAL A 154 -12.85 19.69 -5.93
CA VAL A 154 -13.22 20.37 -7.16
C VAL A 154 -11.93 20.55 -7.98
N HIS A 155 -11.92 20.05 -9.20
CA HIS A 155 -10.79 20.14 -10.13
C HIS A 155 -11.26 20.77 -11.42
N ALA A 156 -10.59 21.82 -11.87
CA ALA A 156 -10.83 22.47 -13.15
C ALA A 156 -9.54 22.49 -13.96
N ASN A 157 -9.52 21.80 -15.08
CA ASN A 157 -8.37 21.63 -15.95
C ASN A 157 -8.70 22.10 -17.36
N PHE A 158 -7.78 22.83 -17.96
CA PHE A 158 -7.91 23.37 -19.30
C PHE A 158 -6.67 23.05 -20.13
N ASP A 159 -6.92 22.62 -21.36
CA ASP A 159 -5.93 22.41 -22.40
C ASP A 159 -6.11 23.49 -23.46
N TYR A 160 -5.03 24.20 -23.77
CA TYR A 160 -5.02 25.24 -24.78
C TYR A 160 -3.87 25.06 -25.78
N ILE A 161 -4.21 24.88 -27.04
CA ILE A 161 -3.29 24.64 -28.15
C ILE A 161 -3.32 25.84 -29.11
N PRO A 162 -2.65 26.93 -28.75
CA PRO A 162 -2.67 28.14 -29.60
C PRO A 162 -2.05 27.91 -30.99
N THR A 163 -0.98 27.10 -31.01
CA THR A 163 -0.25 26.70 -32.21
C THR A 163 0.18 25.22 -32.09
N PRO A 164 0.56 24.55 -33.19
CA PRO A 164 1.08 23.17 -33.09
C PRO A 164 2.37 23.03 -32.24
N ALA A 165 3.06 24.15 -31.97
CA ALA A 165 4.28 24.16 -31.17
C ALA A 165 4.02 24.21 -29.66
N HIS A 166 2.86 24.69 -29.22
CA HIS A 166 2.55 24.92 -27.82
C HIS A 166 1.30 24.16 -27.39
N HIS A 167 1.42 23.36 -26.31
CA HIS A 167 0.30 22.75 -25.63
C HIS A 167 0.32 23.17 -24.16
N ILE A 168 -0.46 24.18 -23.84
CA ILE A 168 -0.55 24.79 -22.52
C ILE A 168 -1.64 24.10 -21.74
N ARG A 169 -1.30 23.58 -20.54
CA ARG A 169 -2.24 23.05 -19.57
C ARG A 169 -2.23 23.93 -18.33
N TYR A 170 -3.39 24.31 -17.85
CA TYR A 170 -3.53 25.10 -16.65
C TYR A 170 -4.80 24.72 -15.90
N GLY A 171 -4.83 24.99 -14.62
CA GLY A 171 -5.97 24.61 -13.83
C GLY A 171 -5.86 24.96 -12.36
N THR A 172 -6.90 24.56 -11.64
CA THR A 172 -6.98 24.69 -10.19
C THR A 172 -7.59 23.45 -9.57
N ASP A 173 -7.05 23.08 -8.41
CA ASP A 173 -7.56 22.00 -7.57
C ASP A 173 -7.90 22.56 -6.20
N TYR A 174 -9.08 22.26 -5.70
CA TYR A 174 -9.47 22.52 -4.32
C TYR A 174 -9.91 21.22 -3.66
N LEU A 175 -9.34 20.90 -2.48
CA LEU A 175 -9.68 19.76 -1.69
C LEU A 175 -9.99 20.19 -0.25
N TYR A 176 -11.15 19.77 0.25
CA TYR A 176 -11.49 19.84 1.65
C TYR A 176 -11.35 18.45 2.27
N HIS A 177 -10.45 18.33 3.23
CA HIS A 177 -10.15 17.09 3.95
C HIS A 177 -10.79 17.11 5.34
N ARG A 178 -11.30 15.96 5.74
CA ARG A 178 -11.70 15.70 7.11
C ARG A 178 -11.07 14.40 7.59
N PHE A 179 -10.07 14.54 8.45
CA PHE A 179 -9.31 13.42 8.98
C PHE A 179 -9.87 12.96 10.32
N SER A 180 -9.74 11.67 10.56
CA SER A 180 -9.84 11.01 11.86
C SER A 180 -8.55 10.18 12.02
N PRO A 181 -7.41 10.82 12.41
CA PRO A 181 -6.10 10.18 12.36
C PRO A 181 -6.01 8.95 13.25
N GLU A 182 -6.56 9.05 14.47
CA GLU A 182 -6.59 7.96 15.42
C GLU A 182 -7.78 8.12 16.36
N TYR A 183 -8.57 7.05 16.49
CA TYR A 183 -9.59 6.92 17.49
C TYR A 183 -9.45 5.56 18.16
N ILE A 184 -9.26 5.54 19.47
CA ILE A 184 -9.08 4.33 20.26
C ILE A 184 -10.22 4.23 21.27
N GLU A 185 -10.87 3.07 21.29
CA GLU A 185 -11.83 2.68 22.30
C GLU A 185 -11.35 1.38 22.94
N GLU A 186 -11.13 1.41 24.25
CA GLU A 186 -10.77 0.24 25.04
C GLU A 186 -11.91 -0.07 26.01
N LYS A 187 -12.29 -1.33 26.06
CA LYS A 187 -13.21 -1.91 27.03
C LYS A 187 -12.50 -3.01 27.76
N THR A 188 -12.46 -2.92 29.06
CA THR A 188 -11.92 -3.96 29.92
C THR A 188 -12.99 -4.43 30.89
N SER A 189 -12.98 -5.71 31.22
CA SER A 189 -13.79 -6.27 32.28
C SER A 189 -12.92 -7.25 33.06
N GLU A 190 -12.79 -7.01 34.35
CA GLU A 190 -12.15 -7.92 35.30
C GLU A 190 -13.19 -8.40 36.29
N ASN A 191 -13.36 -9.71 36.39
CA ASN A 191 -14.34 -10.33 37.29
C ASN A 191 -15.73 -9.66 37.21
N LEU A 192 -16.20 -9.49 35.95
CA LEU A 192 -17.51 -8.89 35.61
C LEU A 192 -17.66 -7.39 35.89
N SER A 193 -16.58 -6.68 36.23
CA SER A 193 -16.60 -5.22 36.43
C SER A 193 -16.13 -4.51 35.14
N PRO A 194 -17.05 -3.97 34.32
CA PRO A 194 -16.69 -3.36 33.04
C PRO A 194 -16.18 -1.93 33.22
N THR A 195 -15.13 -1.58 32.48
CA THR A 195 -14.65 -0.21 32.30
C THR A 195 -14.54 0.13 30.82
N LYS A 196 -14.70 1.41 30.50
CA LYS A 196 -14.56 1.90 29.13
C LYS A 196 -13.71 3.15 29.12
N ARG A 197 -12.72 3.21 28.24
CA ARG A 197 -11.86 4.35 27.99
C ARG A 197 -11.82 4.70 26.51
N THR A 198 -11.81 5.98 26.19
CA THR A 198 -11.69 6.50 24.81
C THR A 198 -10.58 7.52 24.74
N THR A 199 -9.82 7.51 23.63
CA THR A 199 -8.71 8.43 23.36
C THR A 199 -8.67 8.77 21.87
N GLY A 200 -8.20 9.99 21.52
CA GLY A 200 -7.90 10.34 20.13
C GLY A 200 -9.12 10.70 19.27
N ASP A 201 -10.22 11.21 19.83
CA ASP A 201 -11.43 11.60 19.06
C ASP A 201 -11.29 12.95 18.32
N GLU A 202 -10.07 13.46 18.14
CA GLU A 202 -9.86 14.70 17.42
C GLU A 202 -10.08 14.51 15.91
N ARG A 203 -11.08 15.20 15.39
CA ARG A 203 -11.32 15.33 13.95
C ARG A 203 -10.62 16.58 13.45
N LEU A 204 -9.72 16.42 12.50
CA LEU A 204 -8.98 17.50 11.89
C LEU A 204 -9.57 17.83 10.51
N SER A 205 -9.75 19.12 10.23
CA SER A 205 -10.15 19.58 8.90
C SER A 205 -9.03 20.38 8.28
N ALA A 206 -8.83 20.17 6.98
CA ALA A 206 -7.85 20.91 6.20
C ALA A 206 -8.42 21.34 4.85
N ASN A 207 -7.87 22.44 4.35
CA ASN A 207 -8.15 22.96 3.01
C ASN A 207 -6.86 22.94 2.20
N GLU A 208 -6.90 22.36 1.02
CA GLU A 208 -5.82 22.35 0.05
C GLU A 208 -6.29 23.06 -1.21
N LEU A 209 -5.57 24.08 -1.63
CA LEU A 209 -5.78 24.81 -2.88
C LEU A 209 -4.51 24.76 -3.70
N ALA A 210 -4.63 24.43 -4.98
CA ALA A 210 -3.51 24.51 -5.91
C ALA A 210 -3.92 25.20 -7.19
N VAL A 211 -2.99 25.95 -7.75
CA VAL A 211 -3.10 26.54 -9.11
C VAL A 211 -1.85 26.16 -9.87
N PHE A 212 -2.00 25.74 -11.12
CA PHE A 212 -0.87 25.33 -11.92
C PHE A 212 -1.01 25.76 -13.38
N ALA A 213 0.14 25.91 -14.02
CA ALA A 213 0.26 26.07 -15.46
C ALA A 213 1.53 25.38 -15.96
N GLU A 214 1.45 24.76 -17.13
CA GLU A 214 2.57 24.14 -17.82
C GLU A 214 2.44 24.30 -19.33
N ASP A 215 3.55 24.37 -20.03
CA ASP A 215 3.62 24.40 -21.49
C ASP A 215 4.51 23.27 -22.00
N ASP A 216 3.97 22.45 -22.86
CA ASP A 216 4.71 21.46 -23.63
C ASP A 216 5.06 22.06 -24.98
N TRP A 217 6.25 22.65 -25.04
CA TRP A 217 6.74 23.48 -26.16
C TRP A 217 7.67 22.67 -27.08
N ALA A 218 7.24 22.50 -28.32
CA ALA A 218 8.06 21.96 -29.40
C ALA A 218 8.92 23.11 -30.00
N ILE A 219 10.09 23.37 -29.38
CA ILE A 219 11.03 24.41 -29.80
C ILE A 219 11.50 24.13 -31.23
N SER A 220 11.76 22.86 -31.55
CA SER A 220 12.15 22.41 -32.89
C SER A 220 11.75 20.94 -33.09
N SER A 221 12.02 20.38 -34.25
CA SER A 221 11.87 18.95 -34.52
C SER A 221 12.76 18.08 -33.63
N ILE A 222 13.84 18.63 -33.07
CA ILE A 222 14.83 17.95 -32.25
C ILE A 222 14.54 18.16 -30.74
N VAL A 223 14.16 19.38 -30.35
CA VAL A 223 14.06 19.78 -28.95
C VAL A 223 12.60 20.04 -28.58
N ARG A 224 12.15 19.37 -27.51
CA ARG A 224 10.85 19.61 -26.87
C ARG A 224 11.07 19.83 -25.38
N VAL A 225 10.43 20.84 -24.83
CA VAL A 225 10.54 21.25 -23.43
C VAL A 225 9.15 21.26 -22.84
N ASN A 226 8.98 20.60 -21.70
CA ASN A 226 7.80 20.79 -20.86
C ASN A 226 8.23 21.54 -19.61
N ALA A 227 7.69 22.72 -19.38
CA ALA A 227 7.97 23.55 -18.21
C ALA A 227 6.66 23.91 -17.51
N GLY A 228 6.61 23.68 -16.22
CA GLY A 228 5.41 23.90 -15.42
C GLY A 228 5.72 24.40 -14.03
N LEU A 229 4.72 25.05 -13.45
CA LEU A 229 4.76 25.57 -12.10
C LEU A 229 3.43 25.30 -11.41
N ARG A 230 3.49 24.82 -10.16
CA ARG A 230 2.31 24.62 -9.32
C ARG A 230 2.51 25.34 -8.00
N LEU A 231 1.58 26.23 -7.67
CA LEU A 231 1.49 26.88 -6.36
C LEU A 231 0.46 26.13 -5.52
N ASN A 232 0.87 25.64 -4.35
CA ASN A 232 0.00 24.95 -3.41
C ASN A 232 -0.15 25.77 -2.12
N MET A 233 -1.33 25.73 -1.54
CA MET A 233 -1.66 26.29 -0.24
C MET A 233 -2.43 25.24 0.55
N TYR A 234 -1.91 24.86 1.69
CA TYR A 234 -2.53 23.89 2.60
C TYR A 234 -2.74 24.50 3.97
N ASN A 235 -3.98 24.52 4.45
CA ASN A 235 -4.35 25.09 5.75
C ASN A 235 -4.93 24.03 6.67
N ILE A 236 -4.33 23.86 7.85
CA ILE A 236 -4.77 22.96 8.92
C ILE A 236 -4.48 23.56 10.29
N GLN A 237 -5.37 23.42 11.27
CA GLN A 237 -5.18 23.89 12.66
C GLN A 237 -4.71 25.36 12.75
N LYS A 238 -5.22 26.24 11.88
CA LYS A 238 -4.82 27.66 11.75
C LYS A 238 -3.36 27.86 11.28
N LYS A 239 -2.69 26.83 10.79
CA LYS A 239 -1.37 26.87 10.16
C LYS A 239 -1.53 26.76 8.66
N THR A 240 -0.93 27.67 7.92
CA THR A 240 -0.91 27.63 6.45
C THR A 240 0.51 27.28 5.98
N TYR A 241 0.60 26.29 5.11
CA TYR A 241 1.80 25.92 4.37
C TYR A 241 1.61 26.36 2.92
N VAL A 242 2.63 26.96 2.34
CA VAL A 242 2.66 27.37 0.94
C VAL A 242 3.88 26.77 0.29
N SER A 243 3.73 26.15 -0.87
CA SER A 243 4.82 25.61 -1.66
C SER A 243 4.70 26.01 -3.13
N LEU A 244 5.84 26.12 -3.78
CA LEU A 244 5.97 26.34 -5.21
C LEU A 244 6.72 25.16 -5.81
N ASP A 245 6.05 24.39 -6.66
CA ASP A 245 6.53 23.12 -7.20
C ASP A 245 6.88 23.26 -8.69
N PRO A 246 8.13 23.63 -9.04
CA PRO A 246 8.58 23.68 -10.44
C PRO A 246 8.75 22.28 -11.02
N ARG A 247 8.48 22.18 -12.32
CA ARG A 247 8.70 20.98 -13.14
C ARG A 247 9.32 21.38 -14.46
N LEU A 248 10.36 20.67 -14.87
CA LEU A 248 11.01 20.89 -16.14
C LEU A 248 11.41 19.53 -16.73
N SER A 249 11.03 19.28 -17.96
CA SER A 249 11.57 18.15 -18.71
C SER A 249 11.98 18.59 -20.10
N VAL A 250 13.09 18.02 -20.57
CA VAL A 250 13.64 18.31 -21.88
C VAL A 250 13.86 17.00 -22.61
N ARG A 251 13.40 16.93 -23.86
CA ARG A 251 13.64 15.83 -24.77
C ARG A 251 14.49 16.31 -25.94
N PHE A 252 15.57 15.59 -26.22
CA PHE A 252 16.42 15.74 -27.40
C PHE A 252 16.23 14.53 -28.31
N LEU A 253 15.75 14.71 -29.53
CA LEU A 253 15.66 13.68 -30.56
C LEU A 253 16.95 13.67 -31.37
N LEU A 254 17.94 12.86 -30.95
CA LEU A 254 19.28 12.82 -31.58
C LEU A 254 19.23 12.20 -32.97
N THR A 255 18.43 11.14 -33.13
CA THR A 255 18.14 10.52 -34.42
C THR A 255 16.65 10.19 -34.50
N ARG A 256 16.15 9.72 -35.64
CA ARG A 256 14.75 9.27 -35.77
C ARG A 256 14.35 8.19 -34.74
N ASN A 257 15.34 7.47 -34.23
CA ASN A 257 15.13 6.32 -33.35
C ASN A 257 15.68 6.52 -31.94
N LEU A 258 16.54 7.52 -31.69
CA LEU A 258 17.19 7.75 -30.41
C LEU A 258 16.79 9.10 -29.83
N SER A 259 16.24 9.10 -28.61
CA SER A 259 15.99 10.31 -27.84
C SER A 259 16.63 10.26 -26.46
N LEU A 260 17.14 11.41 -26.00
CA LEU A 260 17.53 11.65 -24.64
C LEU A 260 16.46 12.47 -23.95
N LYS A 261 16.21 12.18 -22.67
CA LYS A 261 15.30 12.94 -21.82
C LYS A 261 15.97 13.25 -20.50
N THR A 262 15.75 14.43 -19.99
CA THR A 262 16.11 14.82 -18.64
C THR A 262 14.93 15.50 -17.99
N SER A 263 14.74 15.31 -16.68
CA SER A 263 13.67 15.97 -15.95
C SER A 263 14.11 16.35 -14.54
N TYR A 264 13.49 17.41 -14.04
CA TYR A 264 13.49 17.83 -12.65
C TYR A 264 12.05 18.06 -12.21
N ALA A 265 11.70 17.64 -11.01
CA ALA A 265 10.42 17.93 -10.39
C ALA A 265 10.56 18.07 -8.87
N GLN A 266 9.98 19.16 -8.35
CA GLN A 266 9.73 19.35 -6.94
C GLN A 266 8.26 19.00 -6.64
N MET A 267 8.01 18.34 -5.52
CA MET A 267 6.68 17.90 -5.12
C MET A 267 6.51 18.03 -3.61
N ASN A 268 5.32 18.43 -3.18
CA ASN A 268 4.90 18.46 -1.79
C ASN A 268 3.74 17.50 -1.55
N GLN A 269 3.71 16.85 -0.38
CA GLN A 269 2.66 15.93 0.02
C GLN A 269 2.14 16.28 1.41
N TYR A 270 0.81 16.39 1.54
CA TYR A 270 0.14 16.86 2.76
C TYR A 270 -0.55 15.75 3.55
N VAL A 271 -0.64 14.55 2.98
CA VAL A 271 -1.20 13.36 3.63
C VAL A 271 -0.17 12.24 3.55
N HIS A 272 0.19 11.68 4.69
CA HIS A 272 1.22 10.65 4.80
C HIS A 272 0.58 9.29 5.07
N GLN A 273 1.08 8.25 4.40
CA GLN A 273 0.83 6.88 4.78
C GLN A 273 1.99 6.40 5.64
N ILE A 274 1.72 6.13 6.91
CA ILE A 274 2.71 5.62 7.85
C ILE A 274 2.62 4.11 7.87
N SER A 275 3.71 3.46 7.50
CA SER A 275 3.82 2.01 7.40
C SER A 275 4.71 1.48 8.52
N GLU A 276 4.26 0.46 9.22
CA GLU A 276 5.06 -0.14 10.27
C GLU A 276 6.20 -1.00 9.73
N SER A 277 7.35 -0.93 10.42
CA SER A 277 8.56 -1.67 10.03
C SER A 277 8.47 -3.18 10.30
N TYR A 278 7.66 -3.59 11.27
CA TYR A 278 7.65 -4.97 11.78
C TYR A 278 6.67 -5.90 11.05
N MET A 279 5.60 -5.38 10.45
CA MET A 279 4.56 -6.17 9.82
C MET A 279 4.17 -5.59 8.47
N SER A 280 4.04 -6.43 7.45
CA SER A 280 3.54 -6.04 6.12
C SER A 280 2.02 -6.26 6.00
N LEU A 281 1.27 -5.91 7.05
CA LEU A 281 -0.19 -5.98 7.04
C LEU A 281 -0.79 -4.68 6.52
N PRO A 282 -2.05 -4.67 6.06
CA PRO A 282 -2.77 -3.45 5.66
C PRO A 282 -3.18 -2.59 6.88
N THR A 283 -2.22 -2.40 7.79
CA THR A 283 -2.32 -1.62 9.03
C THR A 283 -1.78 -0.21 8.86
N ASP A 284 -1.37 0.14 7.64
CA ASP A 284 -0.86 1.47 7.32
C ASP A 284 -1.92 2.53 7.64
N MET A 285 -1.52 3.55 8.40
CA MET A 285 -2.40 4.61 8.82
C MET A 285 -2.17 5.87 7.98
N TRP A 286 -3.25 6.49 7.56
CA TRP A 286 -3.22 7.78 6.87
C TRP A 286 -3.25 8.91 7.89
N MET A 287 -2.18 9.71 7.91
CA MET A 287 -1.97 10.82 8.82
C MET A 287 -1.86 12.13 8.06
N PRO A 288 -2.55 13.20 8.48
CA PRO A 288 -2.38 14.51 7.86
C PRO A 288 -1.06 15.16 8.30
N VAL A 289 -0.60 16.12 7.51
CA VAL A 289 0.26 17.19 8.00
C VAL A 289 -0.48 17.92 9.14
N SER A 290 0.25 18.41 10.11
CA SER A 290 -0.34 19.12 11.24
C SER A 290 0.45 20.40 11.55
N LYS A 291 0.10 21.07 12.64
CA LYS A 291 0.88 22.21 13.12
C LYS A 291 2.31 21.83 13.50
N LYS A 292 2.53 20.59 13.98
CA LYS A 292 3.84 20.06 14.40
C LYS A 292 4.57 19.35 13.26
N LEU A 293 3.84 18.60 12.43
CA LEU A 293 4.39 17.80 11.35
C LEU A 293 4.28 18.53 10.01
N LYS A 294 5.41 18.87 9.42
CA LYS A 294 5.48 19.62 8.16
C LYS A 294 5.15 18.74 6.95
N PRO A 295 4.76 19.35 5.80
CA PRO A 295 4.61 18.63 4.53
C PRO A 295 5.90 17.90 4.15
N LEU A 296 5.75 16.71 3.56
CA LEU A 296 6.85 16.02 2.92
C LEU A 296 7.20 16.76 1.64
N GLU A 297 8.47 17.08 1.47
CA GLU A 297 9.03 17.69 0.26
C GLU A 297 9.91 16.68 -0.45
N SER A 298 9.87 16.66 -1.77
CA SER A 298 10.80 15.85 -2.54
C SER A 298 11.23 16.54 -3.82
N ASP A 299 12.53 16.46 -4.09
CA ASP A 299 13.18 16.87 -5.33
C ASP A 299 13.66 15.63 -6.06
N GLN A 300 13.37 15.54 -7.36
CA GLN A 300 13.80 14.42 -8.19
C GLN A 300 14.42 14.92 -9.49
N VAL A 301 15.54 14.35 -9.84
CA VAL A 301 16.20 14.49 -11.14
C VAL A 301 16.23 13.14 -11.83
N SER A 302 15.94 13.10 -13.13
CA SER A 302 16.16 11.90 -13.94
C SER A 302 16.80 12.23 -15.29
N VAL A 303 17.56 11.25 -15.82
CA VAL A 303 18.17 11.29 -17.15
C VAL A 303 17.99 9.91 -17.78
N GLY A 304 17.50 9.88 -19.02
CA GLY A 304 17.25 8.63 -19.72
C GLY A 304 17.51 8.70 -21.21
N ALA A 305 17.86 7.54 -21.78
CA ALA A 305 17.99 7.32 -23.21
C ALA A 305 16.96 6.29 -23.68
N TYR A 306 16.33 6.56 -24.80
CA TYR A 306 15.24 5.76 -25.37
C TYR A 306 15.55 5.50 -26.83
N TYR A 307 15.61 4.22 -27.18
CA TYR A 307 15.97 3.77 -28.52
C TYR A 307 14.90 2.84 -29.10
N ASN A 308 14.37 3.17 -30.26
CA ASN A 308 13.43 2.34 -31.00
C ASN A 308 14.18 1.66 -32.16
N LEU A 309 14.35 0.34 -32.06
CA LEU A 309 14.94 -0.46 -33.14
C LEU A 309 13.82 -1.01 -34.00
N HIS A 310 13.68 -0.45 -35.21
CA HIS A 310 12.54 -0.71 -36.09
C HIS A 310 11.19 -0.38 -35.40
N LYS A 311 10.12 -0.98 -35.88
CA LYS A 311 8.78 -0.81 -35.29
C LYS A 311 8.48 -1.82 -34.15
N ASP A 312 9.40 -2.75 -33.93
CA ASP A 312 9.14 -3.95 -33.15
C ASP A 312 9.79 -3.91 -31.75
N TYR A 313 10.90 -3.21 -31.61
CA TYR A 313 11.66 -3.23 -30.36
C TYR A 313 11.87 -1.82 -29.83
N SER A 314 11.67 -1.64 -28.53
CA SER A 314 12.04 -0.43 -27.82
C SER A 314 12.93 -0.77 -26.62
N PHE A 315 13.92 0.09 -26.38
CA PHE A 315 14.85 -0.01 -25.27
C PHE A 315 14.89 1.32 -24.54
N SER A 316 14.94 1.28 -23.23
CA SER A 316 15.19 2.48 -22.42
C SER A 316 16.12 2.17 -21.27
N VAL A 317 16.93 3.16 -20.94
CA VAL A 317 17.71 3.22 -19.71
C VAL A 317 17.47 4.58 -19.07
N GLU A 318 17.16 4.59 -17.78
CA GLU A 318 16.92 5.82 -17.02
C GLU A 318 17.63 5.73 -15.68
N GLY A 319 18.37 6.78 -15.31
CA GLY A 319 18.93 6.98 -13.97
C GLY A 319 18.17 8.10 -13.26
N TYR A 320 17.98 7.94 -11.96
CA TYR A 320 17.29 8.94 -11.15
C TYR A 320 17.93 9.11 -9.78
N HIS A 321 17.73 10.30 -9.22
CA HIS A 321 18.03 10.61 -7.82
C HIS A 321 16.89 11.44 -7.23
N LYS A 322 16.42 11.05 -6.05
CA LYS A 322 15.36 11.71 -5.29
C LYS A 322 15.84 12.01 -3.88
N TRP A 323 15.69 13.26 -3.48
CA TRP A 323 15.86 13.73 -2.09
C TRP A 323 14.49 13.94 -1.46
N MET A 324 14.36 13.63 -0.19
CA MET A 324 13.10 13.77 0.55
C MET A 324 13.39 14.41 1.91
N ASN A 325 12.57 15.39 2.28
CA ASN A 325 12.58 16.06 3.56
C ASN A 325 11.25 15.86 4.29
N HIS A 326 11.28 15.88 5.61
CA HIS A 326 10.09 15.72 6.46
C HIS A 326 9.37 14.39 6.25
N LEU A 327 10.08 13.32 5.91
CA LEU A 327 9.57 11.96 5.95
C LEU A 327 9.08 11.66 7.37
N LEU A 328 7.94 10.96 7.48
CA LEU A 328 7.44 10.51 8.78
C LEU A 328 7.64 9.01 8.95
N ASP A 329 8.01 8.61 10.17
CA ASP A 329 8.07 7.21 10.60
C ASP A 329 7.78 7.14 12.10
N TYR A 330 7.41 5.95 12.60
CA TYR A 330 7.26 5.74 14.04
C TYR A 330 8.63 5.82 14.75
N LYS A 331 8.67 6.54 15.87
CA LYS A 331 9.82 6.53 16.79
C LYS A 331 10.08 5.10 17.29
N ASP A 332 11.30 4.85 17.71
CA ASP A 332 11.64 3.56 18.31
C ASP A 332 10.76 3.30 19.55
N GLY A 333 10.19 2.10 19.65
CA GLY A 333 9.24 1.72 20.69
C GLY A 333 7.77 2.07 20.42
N TYR A 334 7.45 2.84 19.37
CA TYR A 334 6.08 3.12 18.97
C TYR A 334 5.70 2.38 17.68
N ASN A 335 4.41 2.11 17.54
CA ASN A 335 3.83 1.45 16.39
C ASN A 335 2.37 1.90 16.16
N PHE A 336 1.66 1.25 15.23
CA PHE A 336 0.25 1.52 14.94
C PHE A 336 -0.71 1.00 16.03
N LEU A 337 -0.23 0.19 16.98
CA LEU A 337 -1.08 -0.36 18.02
C LEU A 337 -1.59 0.76 18.95
N PRO A 338 -2.77 0.55 19.54
CA PRO A 338 -3.36 1.51 20.45
C PRO A 338 -2.41 1.85 21.60
N SER A 339 -2.23 3.15 21.83
CA SER A 339 -1.52 3.65 23.01
C SER A 339 -2.17 4.96 23.46
N PHE A 340 -1.93 5.36 24.71
CA PHE A 340 -2.46 6.59 25.25
C PHE A 340 -1.63 7.84 24.90
N VAL A 341 -0.59 7.66 24.12
CA VAL A 341 0.22 8.75 23.54
C VAL A 341 -0.45 9.22 22.24
N GLY A 342 -0.57 10.52 22.06
CA GLY A 342 -1.18 11.10 20.86
C GLY A 342 -0.40 10.71 19.59
N TRP A 343 -1.09 10.57 18.48
CA TRP A 343 -0.52 10.09 17.21
C TRP A 343 0.67 10.94 16.72
N GLU A 344 0.63 12.29 16.92
CA GLU A 344 1.74 13.17 16.53
C GLU A 344 3.03 12.88 17.31
N GLU A 345 2.91 12.47 18.57
CA GLU A 345 4.03 12.24 19.46
C GLU A 345 4.74 10.90 19.20
N LYS A 346 4.01 9.97 18.57
CA LYS A 346 4.56 8.68 18.12
C LYS A 346 5.46 8.80 16.90
N LEU A 347 5.39 9.93 16.17
CA LEU A 347 6.05 10.11 14.88
C LEU A 347 7.29 10.98 15.00
N ALA A 348 8.31 10.62 14.24
CA ALA A 348 9.52 11.40 14.00
C ALA A 348 9.52 11.90 12.56
N ALA A 349 10.09 13.08 12.33
CA ALA A 349 10.33 13.65 11.01
C ALA A 349 11.82 13.54 10.63
N GLY A 350 12.09 13.08 9.41
CA GLY A 350 13.44 12.84 8.94
C GLY A 350 13.65 13.11 7.45
N LYS A 351 14.77 12.63 6.95
CA LYS A 351 15.21 12.76 5.56
C LYS A 351 15.28 11.40 4.88
N GLY A 352 15.21 11.41 3.55
CA GLY A 352 15.39 10.19 2.76
C GLY A 352 16.03 10.46 1.42
N TRP A 353 16.63 9.41 0.89
CA TRP A 353 17.27 9.39 -0.43
C TRP A 353 16.82 8.14 -1.17
N ALA A 354 16.50 8.30 -2.45
CA ALA A 354 16.27 7.16 -3.34
C ALA A 354 16.96 7.43 -4.67
N TYR A 355 17.79 6.50 -5.12
CA TYR A 355 18.50 6.63 -6.39
C TYR A 355 18.69 5.27 -7.04
N GLY A 356 18.79 5.26 -8.36
CA GLY A 356 18.88 4.02 -9.08
C GLY A 356 18.93 4.17 -10.59
N ALA A 357 18.88 3.02 -11.24
CA ALA A 357 18.79 2.92 -12.69
C ALA A 357 17.74 1.88 -13.08
N GLU A 358 17.01 2.16 -14.15
CA GLU A 358 16.00 1.27 -14.72
C GLU A 358 16.31 0.97 -16.18
N PHE A 359 16.16 -0.29 -16.58
CA PHE A 359 16.36 -0.77 -17.94
C PHE A 359 15.10 -1.48 -18.40
N ILE A 360 14.58 -1.12 -19.57
CA ILE A 360 13.43 -1.79 -20.17
C ILE A 360 13.77 -2.16 -21.61
N ALA A 361 13.53 -3.42 -21.95
CA ALA A 361 13.54 -3.92 -23.32
C ALA A 361 12.17 -4.48 -23.65
N ARG A 362 11.54 -4.01 -24.74
CA ARG A 362 10.19 -4.40 -25.12
C ARG A 362 10.14 -4.82 -26.58
N LYS A 363 9.38 -5.87 -26.83
CA LYS A 363 8.99 -6.31 -28.17
C LYS A 363 7.47 -6.21 -28.32
N GLU A 364 7.00 -5.36 -29.24
CA GLU A 364 5.59 -4.97 -29.33
C GLU A 364 4.80 -5.75 -30.39
N THR A 365 5.46 -6.30 -31.39
CA THR A 365 4.81 -6.91 -32.54
C THR A 365 5.26 -8.35 -32.78
N GLY A 366 4.47 -9.10 -33.58
CA GLY A 366 4.74 -10.47 -33.96
C GLY A 366 4.00 -11.51 -33.09
N ARG A 367 4.36 -12.79 -33.29
CA ARG A 367 3.75 -13.91 -32.55
C ARG A 367 4.16 -13.95 -31.08
N ILE A 368 5.38 -13.51 -30.79
CA ILE A 368 5.89 -13.39 -29.42
C ILE A 368 6.08 -11.92 -29.15
N THR A 369 5.40 -11.42 -28.10
CA THR A 369 5.49 -10.05 -27.59
C THR A 369 5.76 -10.07 -26.10
N GLY A 370 6.27 -8.98 -25.55
CA GLY A 370 6.55 -8.90 -24.14
C GLY A 370 7.62 -7.88 -23.80
N TRP A 371 8.07 -7.91 -22.55
CA TRP A 371 9.10 -6.99 -22.08
C TRP A 371 9.92 -7.59 -20.93
N ILE A 372 11.13 -7.08 -20.79
CA ILE A 372 12.03 -7.34 -19.68
C ILE A 372 12.33 -5.97 -19.05
N GLY A 373 12.07 -5.83 -17.76
CA GLY A 373 12.38 -4.64 -16.98
C GLY A 373 13.29 -5.00 -15.82
N TYR A 374 14.43 -4.31 -15.69
CA TYR A 374 15.35 -4.46 -14.58
C TYR A 374 15.54 -3.11 -13.89
N GLY A 375 15.37 -3.09 -12.56
CA GLY A 375 15.63 -1.95 -11.70
C GLY A 375 16.71 -2.26 -10.68
N LEU A 376 17.64 -1.33 -10.54
CA LEU A 376 18.65 -1.29 -9.50
C LEU A 376 18.42 -0.04 -8.66
N MET A 377 18.16 -0.20 -7.34
CA MET A 377 17.72 0.89 -6.48
C MET A 377 18.41 0.85 -5.12
N TRP A 378 18.68 2.02 -4.58
CA TRP A 378 19.02 2.28 -3.18
C TRP A 378 17.99 3.21 -2.59
N SER A 379 17.54 2.93 -1.39
CA SER A 379 16.63 3.80 -0.64
C SER A 379 17.01 3.81 0.82
N ASP A 380 17.34 4.99 1.33
CA ASP A 380 17.81 5.19 2.69
C ASP A 380 17.01 6.29 3.41
N ARG A 381 17.00 6.23 4.72
CA ARG A 381 16.35 7.19 5.62
C ARG A 381 17.27 7.58 6.77
N GLN A 382 17.00 8.75 7.35
CA GLN A 382 17.68 9.24 8.55
C GLN A 382 16.73 10.12 9.36
N PHE A 383 16.62 9.86 10.64
CA PHE A 383 15.81 10.59 11.61
C PHE A 383 16.64 10.80 12.87
N ASP A 384 16.52 11.95 13.50
CA ASP A 384 17.29 12.23 14.72
C ASP A 384 16.83 11.35 15.91
N GLU A 385 15.54 11.01 15.96
CA GLU A 385 14.89 10.26 17.04
C GLU A 385 14.76 8.74 16.75
N ILE A 386 15.29 8.25 15.64
CA ILE A 386 15.22 6.84 15.24
C ILE A 386 16.64 6.36 14.92
N ASN A 387 16.95 5.13 15.31
CA ASN A 387 18.23 4.48 14.99
C ASN A 387 19.44 5.30 15.49
N ASN A 388 19.31 5.98 16.64
CA ASN A 388 20.33 6.86 17.22
C ASN A 388 20.84 7.95 16.25
N GLY A 389 19.98 8.48 15.37
CA GLY A 389 20.33 9.48 14.37
C GLY A 389 21.13 8.95 13.17
N LYS A 390 21.43 7.65 13.12
CA LYS A 390 22.18 7.04 12.03
C LYS A 390 21.31 6.78 10.81
N ARG A 391 21.90 6.90 9.61
CA ARG A 391 21.27 6.51 8.35
C ARG A 391 21.05 5.00 8.29
N PHE A 392 19.89 4.57 7.79
CA PHE A 392 19.52 3.17 7.65
C PHE A 392 18.73 2.94 6.35
N PRO A 393 18.75 1.72 5.77
CA PRO A 393 18.00 1.41 4.56
C PRO A 393 16.50 1.44 4.84
N ALA A 394 15.72 1.93 3.88
CA ALA A 394 14.27 1.89 3.94
C ALA A 394 13.75 0.43 3.88
N LYS A 395 12.55 0.19 4.44
CA LYS A 395 11.87 -1.12 4.41
C LYS A 395 11.81 -1.75 3.00
N TYR A 396 11.56 -0.91 1.99
CA TYR A 396 11.42 -1.32 0.59
C TYR A 396 12.71 -1.09 -0.23
N ASP A 397 13.89 -1.13 0.39
CA ASP A 397 15.18 -1.16 -0.33
C ASP A 397 15.36 -2.50 -1.04
N ASN A 398 14.54 -2.74 -2.06
CA ASN A 398 14.64 -3.92 -2.92
C ASN A 398 15.72 -3.66 -3.99
N ARG A 399 16.98 -3.94 -3.65
CA ARG A 399 18.17 -3.58 -4.44
C ARG A 399 18.06 -3.97 -5.92
N HIS A 400 17.58 -5.16 -6.20
CA HIS A 400 17.40 -5.69 -7.55
C HIS A 400 15.95 -6.09 -7.75
N LYS A 401 15.36 -5.63 -8.85
CA LYS A 401 14.02 -6.02 -9.29
C LYS A 401 14.06 -6.38 -10.78
N LEU A 402 13.65 -7.60 -11.13
CA LEU A 402 13.57 -8.07 -12.49
C LEU A 402 12.15 -8.57 -12.78
N ASN A 403 11.55 -8.05 -13.84
CA ASN A 403 10.26 -8.50 -14.33
C ASN A 403 10.41 -8.94 -15.79
N ILE A 404 9.88 -10.10 -16.12
CA ILE A 404 9.82 -10.64 -17.46
C ILE A 404 8.38 -10.97 -17.78
N VAL A 405 7.84 -10.41 -18.85
CA VAL A 405 6.48 -10.71 -19.33
C VAL A 405 6.58 -11.16 -20.77
N ALA A 406 5.96 -12.28 -21.09
CA ALA A 406 5.91 -12.82 -22.44
C ALA A 406 4.50 -13.31 -22.79
N ASN A 407 4.07 -12.97 -24.00
CA ASN A 407 2.83 -13.46 -24.59
C ASN A 407 3.19 -14.14 -25.92
N TRP A 408 2.75 -15.38 -26.10
CA TRP A 408 2.99 -16.15 -27.30
C TRP A 408 1.66 -16.54 -27.97
N LYS A 409 1.34 -15.89 -29.07
CA LYS A 409 0.21 -16.25 -29.93
C LYS A 409 0.60 -17.48 -30.77
N ILE A 410 0.21 -18.66 -30.30
CA ILE A 410 0.47 -19.92 -31.02
C ILE A 410 -0.31 -19.90 -32.34
N ASN A 411 -1.57 -19.49 -32.27
CA ASN A 411 -2.45 -19.28 -33.42
C ASN A 411 -3.57 -18.27 -33.04
N GLU A 412 -4.52 -18.03 -33.93
CA GLU A 412 -5.64 -17.09 -33.70
C GLU A 412 -6.57 -17.48 -32.54
N LYS A 413 -6.53 -18.75 -32.12
CA LYS A 413 -7.40 -19.27 -31.05
C LYS A 413 -6.71 -19.49 -29.73
N LEU A 414 -5.37 -19.51 -29.71
CA LEU A 414 -4.59 -19.89 -28.54
C LEU A 414 -3.41 -18.96 -28.31
N GLU A 415 -3.36 -18.39 -27.13
CA GLU A 415 -2.26 -17.55 -26.66
C GLU A 415 -1.78 -18.03 -25.29
N LEU A 416 -0.49 -18.23 -25.13
CA LEU A 416 0.18 -18.47 -23.85
C LEU A 416 0.68 -17.16 -23.28
N THR A 417 0.51 -16.98 -21.98
CA THR A 417 1.01 -15.81 -21.24
C THR A 417 1.86 -16.27 -20.08
N GLY A 418 2.97 -15.59 -19.84
CA GLY A 418 3.81 -15.85 -18.70
C GLY A 418 4.36 -14.56 -18.13
N SER A 419 4.45 -14.49 -16.81
CA SER A 419 5.16 -13.41 -16.14
C SER A 419 6.04 -13.97 -15.02
N TRP A 420 7.28 -13.53 -14.98
CA TRP A 420 8.20 -13.86 -13.90
C TRP A 420 8.69 -12.59 -13.25
N THR A 421 8.62 -12.57 -11.93
CA THR A 421 9.07 -11.46 -11.09
C THR A 421 10.12 -11.98 -10.12
N PHE A 422 11.21 -11.25 -10.01
CA PHE A 422 12.23 -11.42 -8.99
C PHE A 422 12.50 -10.07 -8.33
N MET A 423 12.63 -10.04 -7.01
CA MET A 423 13.17 -8.89 -6.28
C MET A 423 13.92 -9.36 -5.02
N THR A 424 14.98 -8.65 -4.68
CA THR A 424 15.62 -8.84 -3.38
C THR A 424 14.61 -8.52 -2.27
N GLY A 425 14.64 -9.30 -1.19
CA GLY A 425 13.66 -9.20 -0.11
C GLY A 425 13.61 -7.82 0.54
N ASN A 426 12.47 -7.53 1.18
CA ASN A 426 12.30 -6.34 2.01
C ASN A 426 13.26 -6.35 3.19
N ARG A 427 13.50 -5.17 3.76
CA ARG A 427 14.23 -5.00 5.01
C ARG A 427 13.26 -5.04 6.18
N VAL A 428 13.69 -5.67 7.27
CA VAL A 428 12.95 -5.75 8.54
C VAL A 428 13.89 -5.52 9.70
N THR A 429 13.35 -5.05 10.81
CA THR A 429 14.09 -4.94 12.07
C THR A 429 13.92 -6.24 12.86
N VAL A 430 15.02 -6.85 13.24
CA VAL A 430 15.05 -8.09 14.03
C VAL A 430 15.97 -7.91 15.23
N ALA A 431 15.45 -8.22 16.41
CA ALA A 431 16.24 -8.28 17.63
C ALA A 431 17.00 -9.60 17.71
N PHE A 432 18.31 -9.54 17.69
CA PHE A 432 19.18 -10.71 17.89
C PHE A 432 19.50 -10.96 19.36
N GLU A 433 19.39 -9.91 20.18
CA GLU A 433 19.66 -9.95 21.61
C GLU A 433 18.37 -9.73 22.39
N ASN A 434 18.27 -10.37 23.52
CA ASN A 434 17.17 -10.21 24.47
C ASN A 434 17.81 -10.04 25.85
N TYR A 435 17.45 -8.97 26.55
CA TYR A 435 17.87 -8.72 27.92
C TYR A 435 16.75 -9.12 28.85
N GLU A 436 16.97 -10.17 29.66
CA GLU A 436 16.06 -10.55 30.73
C GLU A 436 15.97 -9.41 31.77
N ASP A 437 14.74 -9.14 32.24
CA ASP A 437 14.57 -8.24 33.37
C ASP A 437 15.10 -8.93 34.63
N LEU A 438 16.24 -8.47 35.12
CA LEU A 438 16.89 -8.99 36.34
C LEU A 438 16.12 -8.62 37.63
N GLY A 439 14.88 -8.13 37.54
CA GLY A 439 14.06 -7.78 38.69
C GLY A 439 14.58 -6.58 39.51
N LEU A 440 15.45 -5.75 38.90
CA LEU A 440 16.03 -4.57 39.54
C LEU A 440 15.10 -3.35 39.51
N THR A 441 13.96 -3.42 38.85
CA THR A 441 12.95 -2.36 38.84
C THR A 441 11.92 -2.63 39.94
N PRO A 442 11.66 -1.69 40.86
CA PRO A 442 10.66 -1.83 41.94
C PRO A 442 9.21 -1.69 41.44
N VAL A 443 8.97 -1.80 40.15
CA VAL A 443 7.64 -1.71 39.54
C VAL A 443 7.17 -3.15 39.21
N PRO A 444 5.92 -3.53 39.54
CA PRO A 444 5.41 -4.84 39.16
C PRO A 444 5.58 -5.05 37.65
N PRO A 445 5.85 -6.28 37.18
CA PRO A 445 6.27 -6.55 35.80
C PRO A 445 5.19 -6.10 34.82
N LEU A 446 5.34 -4.91 34.27
CA LEU A 446 4.63 -4.41 33.09
C LEU A 446 5.28 -4.93 31.80
N LEU A 447 6.39 -5.68 31.94
CA LEU A 447 7.09 -6.30 30.83
C LEU A 447 6.48 -7.67 30.55
N PRO A 448 6.22 -8.00 29.29
CA PRO A 448 5.79 -9.34 28.92
C PRO A 448 6.86 -10.34 29.36
N GLU A 449 6.42 -11.52 29.83
CA GLU A 449 7.31 -12.64 30.06
C GLU A 449 8.17 -12.86 28.81
N GLY A 450 9.50 -12.63 28.90
CA GLY A 450 10.40 -12.78 27.77
C GLY A 450 11.49 -11.71 27.60
N GLY A 451 11.55 -10.73 28.50
CA GLY A 451 12.62 -9.70 28.49
C GLY A 451 12.46 -8.60 27.43
N LEU A 452 13.48 -7.75 27.33
CA LEU A 452 13.54 -6.64 26.37
C LEU A 452 14.32 -7.04 25.12
N ASP A 453 13.67 -6.99 23.97
CA ASP A 453 14.32 -7.17 22.69
C ASP A 453 15.23 -5.98 22.35
N TYR A 454 16.49 -6.25 22.06
CA TYR A 454 17.47 -5.26 21.64
C TYR A 454 17.83 -5.44 20.15
N PHE A 455 17.84 -4.37 19.42
CA PHE A 455 18.32 -4.31 18.04
C PHE A 455 19.31 -3.17 17.85
N THR A 456 20.41 -3.45 17.18
CA THR A 456 21.51 -2.51 16.96
C THR A 456 21.20 -1.43 15.93
N GLU A 457 20.40 -1.80 14.91
CA GLU A 457 20.05 -0.92 13.79
C GLU A 457 18.64 -1.20 13.29
N ARG A 458 17.96 -0.17 12.78
CA ARG A 458 16.68 -0.28 12.13
C ARG A 458 16.82 -0.94 10.75
N ASN A 459 15.89 -1.83 10.38
CA ASN A 459 15.87 -2.55 9.10
C ASN A 459 17.19 -3.33 8.84
N ASN A 460 17.75 -3.93 9.90
CA ASN A 460 19.05 -4.59 9.93
C ASN A 460 19.09 -5.90 9.12
N VAL A 461 17.96 -6.56 8.91
CA VAL A 461 17.87 -7.84 8.19
C VAL A 461 17.15 -7.69 6.87
N ARG A 462 17.65 -8.37 5.84
CA ARG A 462 16.98 -8.52 4.56
C ARG A 462 16.30 -9.88 4.51
N LEU A 463 14.99 -9.90 4.24
CA LEU A 463 14.25 -11.13 3.99
C LEU A 463 14.80 -11.87 2.76
N PRO A 464 14.58 -13.18 2.64
CA PRO A 464 14.87 -13.93 1.42
C PRO A 464 14.25 -13.28 0.19
N ALA A 465 14.87 -13.49 -0.96
CA ALA A 465 14.40 -12.92 -2.22
C ALA A 465 12.99 -13.40 -2.55
N TYR A 466 12.17 -12.48 -3.02
CA TYR A 466 10.86 -12.76 -3.57
C TYR A 466 10.99 -13.14 -5.04
N HIS A 467 10.42 -14.28 -5.44
CA HIS A 467 10.26 -14.58 -6.86
C HIS A 467 9.00 -15.39 -7.13
N ARG A 468 8.43 -15.22 -8.32
CA ARG A 468 7.15 -15.82 -8.68
C ARG A 468 7.03 -15.97 -10.19
N LEU A 469 6.51 -17.11 -10.62
CA LEU A 469 6.11 -17.37 -11.99
C LEU A 469 4.60 -17.52 -12.08
N ASP A 470 3.96 -16.69 -12.90
CA ASP A 470 2.55 -16.79 -13.25
C ASP A 470 2.43 -17.25 -14.69
N LEU A 471 1.60 -18.24 -14.95
CA LEU A 471 1.34 -18.79 -16.28
C LEU A 471 -0.14 -18.72 -16.61
N GLY A 472 -0.46 -18.49 -17.88
CA GLY A 472 -1.84 -18.43 -18.32
C GLY A 472 -2.02 -18.87 -19.77
N ILE A 473 -3.23 -19.30 -20.09
CA ILE A 473 -3.66 -19.67 -21.43
C ILE A 473 -4.93 -18.91 -21.73
N ASN A 474 -4.96 -18.17 -22.83
CA ASN A 474 -6.13 -17.54 -23.40
C ASN A 474 -6.65 -18.37 -24.57
N ILE A 475 -7.91 -18.78 -24.52
CA ILE A 475 -8.60 -19.52 -25.57
C ILE A 475 -9.68 -18.63 -26.16
N TYR A 476 -9.45 -18.18 -27.40
CA TYR A 476 -10.35 -17.32 -28.15
C TYR A 476 -11.37 -18.14 -28.90
N ARG A 477 -12.65 -17.87 -28.68
CA ARG A 477 -13.79 -18.54 -29.29
C ARG A 477 -14.63 -17.51 -30.05
N PRO A 478 -14.38 -17.29 -31.36
CA PRO A 478 -15.27 -16.49 -32.19
C PRO A 478 -16.70 -17.06 -32.15
N LYS A 479 -17.66 -16.17 -31.98
CA LYS A 479 -19.10 -16.47 -31.94
C LYS A 479 -19.79 -15.89 -33.19
N LYS A 480 -21.04 -16.24 -33.39
CA LYS A 480 -21.87 -15.61 -34.43
C LYS A 480 -22.04 -14.12 -34.16
N ASN A 481 -22.30 -13.34 -35.20
CA ASN A 481 -22.51 -11.88 -35.16
C ASN A 481 -21.28 -11.05 -34.69
N GLY A 482 -20.06 -11.55 -34.89
CA GLY A 482 -18.85 -10.83 -34.53
C GLY A 482 -18.50 -10.83 -33.04
N HIS A 483 -19.27 -11.51 -32.21
CA HIS A 483 -18.98 -11.65 -30.78
C HIS A 483 -17.77 -12.56 -30.54
N LEU A 484 -17.10 -12.36 -29.40
CA LEU A 484 -15.92 -13.11 -29.02
C LEU A 484 -16.00 -13.60 -27.57
N GLY A 485 -15.93 -14.91 -27.37
CA GLY A 485 -15.75 -15.52 -26.06
C GLY A 485 -14.27 -15.80 -25.81
N ILE A 486 -13.75 -15.44 -24.63
CA ILE A 486 -12.38 -15.69 -24.23
C ILE A 486 -12.39 -16.43 -22.90
N TRP A 487 -11.84 -17.63 -22.88
CA TRP A 487 -11.51 -18.35 -21.65
C TRP A 487 -10.06 -18.04 -21.27
N ASN A 488 -9.85 -17.59 -20.04
CA ASN A 488 -8.53 -17.49 -19.46
C ASN A 488 -8.42 -18.53 -18.34
N ILE A 489 -7.42 -19.40 -18.44
CA ILE A 489 -7.04 -20.36 -17.40
C ILE A 489 -5.64 -19.97 -16.99
N SER A 490 -5.43 -19.68 -15.73
CA SER A 490 -4.15 -19.19 -15.24
C SER A 490 -3.80 -19.79 -13.88
N VAL A 491 -2.50 -19.79 -13.59
CA VAL A 491 -1.94 -20.24 -12.33
C VAL A 491 -1.01 -19.16 -11.80
N TYR A 492 -1.38 -18.60 -10.68
CA TYR A 492 -0.52 -17.72 -9.90
C TYR A 492 0.49 -18.54 -9.12
N ASN A 493 1.75 -18.13 -9.11
CA ASN A 493 2.84 -18.81 -8.41
C ASN A 493 2.99 -20.30 -8.83
N ALA A 494 3.19 -20.53 -10.11
CA ALA A 494 3.12 -21.86 -10.73
C ALA A 494 4.09 -22.90 -10.15
N TYR A 495 5.20 -22.47 -9.54
CA TYR A 495 6.14 -23.37 -8.83
C TYR A 495 6.02 -23.30 -7.30
N CYS A 496 4.92 -22.70 -6.78
CA CYS A 496 4.59 -22.69 -5.35
C CYS A 496 5.71 -22.14 -4.44
N GLN A 497 6.38 -21.05 -4.87
CA GLN A 497 7.39 -20.41 -4.04
C GLN A 497 6.76 -19.80 -2.79
N MET A 498 7.25 -20.20 -1.62
CA MET A 498 6.82 -19.65 -0.34
C MET A 498 7.57 -18.34 -0.07
N ASN A 499 7.03 -17.24 -0.62
CA ASN A 499 7.62 -15.92 -0.47
C ASN A 499 7.37 -15.35 0.93
N PRO A 500 8.41 -14.99 1.69
CA PRO A 500 8.25 -14.49 3.05
C PRO A 500 7.69 -13.06 3.04
N ILE A 501 6.72 -12.82 3.93
CA ILE A 501 6.11 -11.51 4.16
C ILE A 501 6.72 -10.87 5.39
N THR A 502 6.94 -11.66 6.44
CA THR A 502 7.51 -11.21 7.70
C THR A 502 8.30 -12.35 8.35
N ILE A 503 9.05 -11.99 9.38
CA ILE A 503 9.84 -12.90 10.19
C ILE A 503 9.40 -12.76 11.65
N HIS A 504 9.29 -13.87 12.35
CA HIS A 504 8.95 -13.93 13.77
C HIS A 504 10.06 -14.64 14.53
N LYS A 505 10.38 -14.12 15.71
CA LYS A 505 11.22 -14.79 16.68
C LYS A 505 10.38 -15.79 17.44
N ARG A 506 10.84 -17.04 17.52
CA ARG A 506 10.26 -18.11 18.33
C ARG A 506 11.27 -18.55 19.38
N SER A 507 10.78 -18.88 20.55
CA SER A 507 11.59 -19.45 21.64
C SER A 507 11.28 -20.92 21.81
N TRP A 508 12.31 -21.74 21.97
CA TRP A 508 12.18 -23.14 22.38
C TRP A 508 12.27 -23.24 23.92
N ILE A 509 11.74 -24.36 24.46
CA ILE A 509 11.74 -24.65 25.90
C ILE A 509 13.15 -24.55 26.54
N ASN A 510 14.22 -24.63 25.75
CA ASN A 510 15.63 -24.59 26.19
C ASN A 510 16.32 -23.24 25.97
N TYR A 511 15.62 -22.10 25.98
CA TYR A 511 16.18 -20.76 25.80
C TYR A 511 16.85 -20.49 24.44
N SER A 512 16.75 -21.40 23.49
CA SER A 512 17.23 -21.13 22.13
C SER A 512 16.15 -20.40 21.32
N HIS A 513 16.54 -19.32 20.64
CA HIS A 513 15.67 -18.58 19.75
C HIS A 513 15.93 -19.02 18.31
N TYR A 514 14.86 -19.12 17.52
CA TYR A 514 14.94 -19.30 16.08
C TYR A 514 14.00 -18.32 15.37
N PHE A 515 14.26 -18.06 14.10
CA PHE A 515 13.45 -17.16 13.30
C PHE A 515 12.63 -17.96 12.29
N GLU A 516 11.33 -17.72 12.29
CA GLU A 516 10.38 -18.32 11.37
C GLU A 516 9.84 -17.27 10.40
N THR A 517 9.78 -17.59 9.12
CA THR A 517 9.19 -16.69 8.10
C THR A 517 7.73 -17.08 7.86
N LEU A 518 6.85 -16.09 7.92
CA LEU A 518 5.47 -16.25 7.47
C LEU A 518 5.39 -16.00 5.98
N SER A 519 4.89 -16.96 5.22
CA SER A 519 4.65 -16.87 3.79
C SER A 519 3.17 -17.02 3.49
N LEU A 520 2.66 -16.24 2.54
CA LEU A 520 1.26 -16.31 2.09
C LEU A 520 1.21 -16.54 0.58
N LEU A 521 0.03 -16.94 0.12
CA LEU A 521 -0.29 -17.10 -1.31
C LEU A 521 0.58 -18.15 -2.02
N PRO A 522 0.36 -19.44 -1.70
CA PRO A 522 0.96 -20.54 -2.44
C PRO A 522 0.42 -20.57 -3.88
N ILE A 523 0.45 -21.69 -4.54
CA ILE A 523 -0.14 -21.85 -5.87
C ILE A 523 -1.66 -21.57 -5.87
N ILE A 524 -2.13 -20.68 -6.77
CA ILE A 524 -3.54 -20.32 -6.90
C ILE A 524 -3.99 -20.49 -8.35
N PRO A 525 -4.75 -21.52 -8.70
CA PRO A 525 -5.37 -21.62 -9.99
C PRO A 525 -6.54 -20.63 -10.14
N SER A 526 -6.74 -20.12 -11.34
CA SER A 526 -7.83 -19.20 -11.66
C SER A 526 -8.40 -19.51 -13.03
N ILE A 527 -9.70 -19.34 -13.16
CA ILE A 527 -10.41 -19.43 -14.44
C ILE A 527 -11.34 -18.24 -14.60
N SER A 528 -11.32 -17.63 -15.76
CA SER A 528 -12.25 -16.55 -16.08
C SER A 528 -12.78 -16.68 -17.51
N TYR A 529 -13.97 -16.13 -17.73
CA TYR A 529 -14.59 -16.05 -19.03
C TYR A 529 -14.99 -14.61 -19.34
N THR A 530 -14.55 -14.12 -20.49
CA THR A 530 -14.92 -12.79 -21.00
C THR A 530 -15.73 -12.97 -22.27
N TYR A 531 -16.87 -12.30 -22.32
CA TYR A 531 -17.71 -12.24 -23.51
C TYR A 531 -17.72 -10.79 -24.03
N LYS A 532 -17.32 -10.62 -25.31
CA LYS A 532 -17.35 -9.34 -26.01
C LYS A 532 -18.46 -9.39 -27.06
N PHE A 533 -19.34 -8.44 -27.02
CA PHE A 533 -20.50 -8.30 -27.90
C PHE A 533 -20.46 -6.94 -28.63
#